data_8fc664592196aa84cf5b7749bfc81583
#
_entry.id   8fc664592196aa84cf5b7749bfc81583
#
_cell.length_a   1.000
_cell.length_b   1.000
_cell.length_c   1.000
_cell.angle_alpha   90.00
_cell.angle_beta   90.00
_cell.angle_gamma   90.00
#
_symmetry.space_group_name_H-M   'P 1'
#
loop_
_entity.id
_entity.type
_entity.pdbx_description
1 polymer ?
#
loop_
_entity_poly.entity_id
_entity_poly.type
_entity_poly.pdbx_seq_one_letter_code
_entity_poly.pdbx_strand_id
1 'polypeptide(L)'
;GVDKYIFRKNIQENNGSIIELPAQIEDNNILVYNNYIGILNKSILSVYNSNGKKEKELEVEISNCIYDTENRFLAMAEKEGSKLELISGTDILWKKNIEGNIEHIFVNKNGYVSVIITGTTHNNVIITYNLEGTELFRTFLSQTTAIDVEISNDNKYLAYGEVDVTGSFIQSNVKIISIEKAQTDPSNAIEYIYPSESQELIIELKYQDNNKLICMYDDSIHTIENKEDKKILDISSTKNTFADVNLKDNIVCVTEKSTGLF
;
A
#
# COMPACT_ATOMS: atom_id res chain seq x y z
N GLY A 1 18.45 6.48 15.77
CA GLY A 1 19.85 6.11 15.57
C GLY A 1 20.05 4.85 14.74
N VAL A 2 19.03 4.03 14.57
CA VAL A 2 19.11 2.75 13.80
C VAL A 2 18.92 3.00 12.31
N ASP A 3 18.10 3.97 11.93
CA ASP A 3 17.81 4.31 10.53
C ASP A 3 19.06 4.75 9.72
N LYS A 4 20.04 5.32 10.39
CA LYS A 4 21.31 5.72 9.72
C LYS A 4 22.22 4.55 9.34
N TYR A 5 22.05 3.36 9.93
CA TYR A 5 22.96 2.23 9.69
C TYR A 5 22.53 1.33 8.53
N ILE A 6 21.23 1.22 8.30
CA ILE A 6 20.67 0.35 7.25
C ILE A 6 20.86 1.01 5.87
N PHE A 7 20.70 2.32 5.77
CA PHE A 7 20.92 3.05 4.52
C PHE A 7 22.39 3.07 4.06
N ARG A 8 23.37 3.01 4.97
CA ARG A 8 24.78 3.08 4.59
C ARG A 8 25.37 1.79 3.98
N LYS A 9 24.78 0.63 4.22
CA LYS A 9 25.30 -0.65 3.70
C LYS A 9 24.90 -0.94 2.26
N ASN A 10 23.78 -0.39 1.79
CA ASN A 10 23.35 -0.53 0.39
C ASN A 10 23.93 0.55 -0.55
N ILE A 11 24.54 1.60 -0.03
CA ILE A 11 25.10 2.70 -0.82
C ILE A 11 26.55 2.39 -1.29
N GLN A 12 27.20 1.34 -0.76
CA GLN A 12 28.62 1.08 -1.05
C GLN A 12 28.91 0.36 -2.36
N GLU A 13 27.92 -0.10 -3.11
CA GLU A 13 28.15 -0.78 -4.41
C GLU A 13 27.70 0.01 -5.64
N ASN A 14 27.04 1.13 -5.48
CA ASN A 14 26.82 2.06 -6.58
C ASN A 14 27.50 3.39 -6.25
N ASN A 15 28.23 3.96 -7.20
CA ASN A 15 28.77 5.32 -7.16
C ASN A 15 27.60 6.35 -7.00
N GLY A 16 26.94 6.30 -5.85
CA GLY A 16 25.85 7.21 -5.50
C GLY A 16 26.39 8.61 -5.34
N SER A 17 26.08 9.50 -6.26
CA SER A 17 26.28 10.92 -6.06
C SER A 17 25.30 11.43 -4.99
N ILE A 18 25.80 12.21 -4.05
CA ILE A 18 24.93 12.98 -3.15
C ILE A 18 24.30 14.10 -4.00
N ILE A 19 22.99 14.13 -4.02
CA ILE A 19 22.23 15.17 -4.71
C ILE A 19 21.75 16.15 -3.66
N GLU A 20 22.15 17.41 -3.79
CA GLU A 20 21.65 18.49 -2.96
C GLU A 20 20.39 19.07 -3.62
N LEU A 21 19.24 18.92 -2.95
CA LEU A 21 17.99 19.48 -3.42
C LEU A 21 17.87 20.93 -2.94
N PRO A 22 17.50 21.88 -3.83
CA PRO A 22 17.47 23.33 -3.52
C PRO A 22 16.22 23.73 -2.74
N ALA A 23 15.68 22.88 -1.86
CA ALA A 23 14.47 23.16 -1.11
C ALA A 23 14.73 23.11 0.39
N GLN A 24 14.26 24.12 1.09
CA GLN A 24 14.07 24.01 2.54
C GLN A 24 12.88 23.08 2.76
N ILE A 25 13.16 21.90 3.26
CA ILE A 25 12.16 20.88 3.56
C ILE A 25 11.73 21.12 5.00
N GLU A 26 10.68 21.89 5.19
CA GLU A 26 10.18 22.20 6.54
C GLU A 26 9.31 21.07 7.11
N ASP A 27 8.62 20.27 6.32
CA ASP A 27 7.75 19.20 6.80
C ASP A 27 7.86 17.96 5.88
N ASN A 28 8.72 17.05 6.18
CA ASN A 28 8.82 15.61 5.82
C ASN A 28 8.03 15.05 4.60
N ASN A 29 7.67 15.88 3.63
CA ASN A 29 6.90 15.49 2.46
C ASN A 29 7.80 15.19 1.26
N ILE A 30 8.79 14.31 1.48
CA ILE A 30 9.62 13.77 0.40
C ILE A 30 8.99 12.46 -0.05
N LEU A 31 8.66 12.40 -1.32
CA LEU A 31 8.04 11.25 -1.98
C LEU A 31 9.04 10.69 -2.98
N VAL A 32 9.28 9.38 -2.95
CA VAL A 32 10.20 8.73 -3.92
C VAL A 32 9.39 7.71 -4.72
N TYR A 33 9.39 7.85 -6.02
CA TYR A 33 8.73 6.92 -6.93
C TYR A 33 9.50 6.82 -8.24
N ASN A 34 9.72 5.59 -8.72
CA ASN A 34 10.57 5.31 -9.87
C ASN A 34 11.95 6.00 -9.72
N ASN A 35 12.31 6.84 -10.66
CA ASN A 35 13.54 7.65 -10.68
C ASN A 35 13.30 9.11 -10.30
N TYR A 36 12.18 9.42 -9.68
CA TYR A 36 11.79 10.77 -9.29
C TYR A 36 11.81 10.95 -7.78
N ILE A 37 12.13 12.18 -7.39
CA ILE A 37 11.97 12.66 -6.02
C ILE A 37 10.93 13.78 -6.07
N GLY A 38 9.82 13.58 -5.40
CA GLY A 38 8.78 14.59 -5.21
C GLY A 38 8.98 15.32 -3.89
N ILE A 39 8.87 16.63 -3.90
CA ILE A 39 8.82 17.45 -2.68
C ILE A 39 7.49 18.18 -2.67
N LEU A 40 6.64 17.79 -1.72
CA LEU A 40 5.34 18.42 -1.53
C LEU A 40 5.47 19.59 -0.55
N ASN A 41 5.16 20.78 -1.02
CA ASN A 41 5.07 21.98 -0.20
C ASN A 41 3.69 22.61 -0.39
N LYS A 42 2.85 22.54 0.63
CA LYS A 42 1.43 22.93 0.56
C LYS A 42 0.73 22.20 -0.60
N SER A 43 0.35 22.94 -1.64
CA SER A 43 -0.35 22.42 -2.82
C SER A 43 0.55 22.24 -4.06
N ILE A 44 1.86 22.41 -3.92
CA ILE A 44 2.81 22.27 -5.01
C ILE A 44 3.69 21.05 -4.80
N LEU A 45 3.65 20.11 -5.73
CA LEU A 45 4.57 18.98 -5.80
C LEU A 45 5.68 19.32 -6.81
N SER A 46 6.88 19.58 -6.30
CA SER A 46 8.06 19.76 -7.15
C SER A 46 8.70 18.41 -7.44
N VAL A 47 8.79 18.04 -8.70
CA VAL A 47 9.32 16.74 -9.15
C VAL A 47 10.73 16.92 -9.68
N TYR A 48 11.67 16.18 -9.10
CA TYR A 48 13.09 16.16 -9.47
C TYR A 48 13.46 14.79 -10.04
N ASN A 49 14.37 14.77 -11.00
CA ASN A 49 14.93 13.54 -11.51
C ASN A 49 16.07 13.01 -10.60
N SER A 50 16.62 11.84 -10.94
CA SER A 50 17.71 11.20 -10.21
C SER A 50 19.03 12.00 -10.19
N ASN A 51 19.16 13.05 -10.99
CA ASN A 51 20.31 13.95 -10.99
C ASN A 51 20.05 15.24 -10.16
N GLY A 52 18.90 15.33 -9.49
CA GLY A 52 18.54 16.50 -8.70
C GLY A 52 18.04 17.70 -9.52
N LYS A 53 17.81 17.53 -10.82
CA LYS A 53 17.24 18.58 -11.65
C LYS A 53 15.72 18.59 -11.51
N LYS A 54 15.16 19.78 -11.24
CA LYS A 54 13.71 19.95 -11.24
C LYS A 54 13.17 19.76 -12.66
N GLU A 55 12.26 18.80 -12.82
CA GLU A 55 11.60 18.51 -14.10
C GLU A 55 10.27 19.24 -14.22
N LYS A 56 9.50 19.32 -13.12
CA LYS A 56 8.17 19.91 -13.15
C LYS A 56 7.69 20.35 -11.77
N GLU A 57 6.75 21.27 -11.77
CA GLU A 57 5.90 21.60 -10.62
C GLU A 57 4.46 21.21 -10.98
N LEU A 58 3.84 20.46 -10.08
CA LEU A 58 2.45 20.01 -10.22
C LEU A 58 1.63 20.66 -9.13
N GLU A 59 0.50 21.24 -9.51
CA GLU A 59 -0.47 21.74 -8.59
C GLU A 59 -1.36 20.58 -8.12
N VAL A 60 -1.21 20.18 -6.85
CA VAL A 60 -1.98 19.13 -6.19
C VAL A 60 -2.90 19.76 -5.15
N GLU A 61 -4.17 19.38 -5.15
CA GLU A 61 -5.18 19.96 -4.26
C GLU A 61 -5.39 19.10 -3.02
N ILE A 62 -4.31 18.61 -2.42
CA ILE A 62 -4.35 17.65 -1.32
C ILE A 62 -3.68 18.26 -0.09
N SER A 63 -4.42 18.35 0.99
CA SER A 63 -3.94 18.63 2.35
C SER A 63 -3.88 17.34 3.16
N ASN A 64 -3.10 17.29 4.24
CA ASN A 64 -2.93 16.08 5.07
C ASN A 64 -2.71 14.82 4.21
N CYS A 65 -1.66 14.87 3.38
CA CYS A 65 -1.41 13.91 2.34
C CYS A 65 -1.02 12.53 2.88
N ILE A 66 -1.72 11.50 2.40
CA ILE A 66 -1.27 10.11 2.39
C ILE A 66 -0.98 9.71 0.96
N TYR A 67 -0.08 8.74 0.76
CA TYR A 67 0.30 8.32 -0.57
C TYR A 67 0.78 6.87 -0.62
N ASP A 68 0.75 6.31 -1.80
CA ASP A 68 1.37 5.04 -2.14
C ASP A 68 2.06 5.15 -3.49
N THR A 69 3.13 4.38 -3.68
CA THR A 69 3.93 4.40 -4.89
C THR A 69 4.19 2.99 -5.39
N GLU A 70 4.09 2.82 -6.70
CA GLU A 70 4.48 1.59 -7.37
C GLU A 70 4.94 1.91 -8.79
N ASN A 71 6.14 1.43 -9.16
CA ASN A 71 6.73 1.75 -10.47
C ASN A 71 6.76 3.27 -10.69
N ARG A 72 6.21 3.74 -11.82
CA ARG A 72 6.15 5.18 -12.20
C ARG A 72 4.99 5.95 -11.56
N PHE A 73 4.13 5.26 -10.81
CA PHE A 73 2.91 5.83 -10.26
C PHE A 73 3.08 6.34 -8.83
N LEU A 74 2.48 7.47 -8.57
CA LEU A 74 2.29 8.06 -7.26
C LEU A 74 0.78 8.33 -7.11
N ALA A 75 0.14 7.60 -6.22
CA ALA A 75 -1.24 7.84 -5.83
C ALA A 75 -1.25 8.66 -4.54
N MET A 76 -1.94 9.79 -4.55
CA MET A 76 -2.02 10.71 -3.41
C MET A 76 -3.47 10.90 -3.00
N ALA A 77 -3.72 10.99 -1.70
CA ALA A 77 -5.05 11.29 -1.17
C ALA A 77 -4.98 12.17 0.07
N GLU A 78 -6.07 12.86 0.33
CA GLU A 78 -6.29 13.63 1.55
C GLU A 78 -6.84 12.70 2.64
N LYS A 79 -6.04 12.45 3.67
CA LYS A 79 -6.46 11.63 4.81
C LYS A 79 -7.63 12.29 5.54
N GLU A 80 -8.66 11.51 5.85
CA GLU A 80 -9.91 11.99 6.44
C GLU A 80 -10.65 13.02 5.55
N GLY A 81 -10.21 13.15 4.30
CA GLY A 81 -10.79 14.01 3.29
C GLY A 81 -11.37 13.21 2.13
N SER A 82 -11.65 13.89 1.02
CA SER A 82 -12.37 13.33 -0.12
C SER A 82 -11.58 13.35 -1.44
N LYS A 83 -10.42 14.01 -1.46
CA LYS A 83 -9.66 14.24 -2.68
C LYS A 83 -8.59 13.17 -2.88
N LEU A 84 -8.45 12.72 -4.13
CA LEU A 84 -7.38 11.81 -4.54
C LEU A 84 -6.92 12.12 -5.96
N GLU A 85 -5.66 11.83 -6.23
CA GLU A 85 -5.01 12.09 -7.51
C GLU A 85 -4.07 10.92 -7.86
N LEU A 86 -3.95 10.62 -9.15
CA LEU A 86 -2.93 9.72 -9.67
C LEU A 86 -1.95 10.50 -10.54
N ILE A 87 -0.67 10.35 -10.24
CA ILE A 87 0.45 10.94 -10.97
C ILE A 87 1.26 9.80 -11.59
N SER A 88 1.67 9.99 -12.83
CA SER A 88 2.59 9.10 -13.54
C SER A 88 3.79 9.90 -14.01
N GLY A 89 4.96 9.62 -13.43
CA GLY A 89 6.16 10.41 -13.72
C GLY A 89 5.96 11.89 -13.35
N THR A 90 5.86 12.74 -14.36
CA THR A 90 5.67 14.19 -14.20
C THR A 90 4.28 14.68 -14.59
N ASP A 91 3.32 13.79 -14.77
CA ASP A 91 2.00 14.14 -15.25
C ASP A 91 0.90 13.68 -14.30
N ILE A 92 -0.03 14.58 -13.97
CA ILE A 92 -1.26 14.21 -13.28
C ILE A 92 -2.18 13.55 -14.31
N LEU A 93 -2.50 12.26 -14.07
CA LEU A 93 -3.38 11.52 -14.97
C LEU A 93 -4.84 11.86 -14.71
N TRP A 94 -5.23 11.95 -13.45
CA TRP A 94 -6.58 12.32 -13.05
C TRP A 94 -6.64 12.80 -11.60
N LYS A 95 -7.69 13.56 -11.31
CA LYS A 95 -8.08 14.01 -9.97
C LYS A 95 -9.52 13.61 -9.72
N LYS A 96 -9.84 13.26 -8.49
CA LYS A 96 -11.19 12.90 -8.06
C LYS A 96 -11.54 13.50 -6.71
N ASN A 97 -12.84 13.70 -6.55
CA ASN A 97 -13.46 14.02 -5.28
C ASN A 97 -14.56 12.98 -5.03
N ILE A 98 -14.48 12.26 -3.93
CA ILE A 98 -15.38 11.15 -3.61
C ILE A 98 -16.20 11.46 -2.38
N GLU A 99 -17.33 10.75 -2.20
CA GLU A 99 -18.10 10.80 -0.97
C GLU A 99 -17.47 9.87 0.07
N GLY A 100 -17.33 10.35 1.31
CA GLY A 100 -16.71 9.64 2.41
C GLY A 100 -15.36 10.21 2.79
N ASN A 101 -14.73 9.59 3.79
CA ASN A 101 -13.44 9.99 4.32
C ASN A 101 -12.39 8.95 3.96
N ILE A 102 -11.35 9.36 3.24
CA ILE A 102 -10.27 8.46 2.81
C ILE A 102 -9.37 8.17 4.00
N GLU A 103 -9.18 6.88 4.31
CA GLU A 103 -8.26 6.41 5.35
C GLU A 103 -6.94 5.91 4.77
N HIS A 104 -6.99 5.20 3.63
CA HIS A 104 -5.83 4.62 2.96
C HIS A 104 -5.97 4.70 1.44
N ILE A 105 -4.83 4.74 0.76
CA ILE A 105 -4.73 4.68 -0.70
C ILE A 105 -3.66 3.69 -1.11
N PHE A 106 -3.90 2.94 -2.18
CA PHE A 106 -3.02 1.91 -2.71
C PHE A 106 -2.95 2.02 -4.23
N VAL A 107 -1.79 1.75 -4.80
CA VAL A 107 -1.58 1.72 -6.25
C VAL A 107 -0.78 0.49 -6.64
N ASN A 108 -1.13 -0.14 -7.76
CA ASN A 108 -0.35 -1.24 -8.31
C ASN A 108 0.59 -0.78 -9.45
N LYS A 109 1.40 -1.71 -9.97
CA LYS A 109 2.38 -1.46 -11.05
C LYS A 109 1.78 -0.88 -12.34
N ASN A 110 0.48 -1.05 -12.55
CA ASN A 110 -0.23 -0.62 -13.76
C ASN A 110 -1.08 0.64 -13.53
N GLY A 111 -0.98 1.27 -12.36
CA GLY A 111 -1.72 2.48 -12.04
C GLY A 111 -3.19 2.26 -11.68
N TYR A 112 -3.58 1.03 -11.32
CA TYR A 112 -4.86 0.79 -10.68
C TYR A 112 -4.78 1.27 -9.25
N VAL A 113 -5.82 1.95 -8.78
CA VAL A 113 -5.86 2.58 -7.47
C VAL A 113 -7.03 2.02 -6.67
N SER A 114 -6.78 1.70 -5.40
CA SER A 114 -7.84 1.42 -4.43
C SER A 114 -7.76 2.37 -3.24
N VAL A 115 -8.89 2.72 -2.69
CA VAL A 115 -9.00 3.51 -1.46
C VAL A 115 -9.87 2.80 -0.45
N ILE A 116 -9.52 2.89 0.82
CA ILE A 116 -10.38 2.52 1.94
C ILE A 116 -11.01 3.80 2.46
N ILE A 117 -12.33 3.85 2.51
CA ILE A 117 -13.09 4.99 3.02
C ILE A 117 -13.95 4.60 4.23
N THR A 118 -14.21 5.60 5.07
CA THR A 118 -15.17 5.60 6.17
C THR A 118 -16.23 6.69 5.97
N GLY A 119 -17.09 6.90 6.96
CA GLY A 119 -18.11 7.97 6.90
C GLY A 119 -19.32 7.63 6.04
N THR A 120 -19.52 6.34 5.71
CA THR A 120 -20.70 5.81 5.05
C THR A 120 -21.56 5.01 6.04
N THR A 121 -22.61 4.35 5.56
CA THR A 121 -23.42 3.42 6.37
C THR A 121 -22.72 2.11 6.70
N HIS A 122 -21.63 1.80 6.00
CA HIS A 122 -20.78 0.64 6.24
C HIS A 122 -19.57 1.04 7.08
N ASN A 123 -18.96 0.08 7.77
CA ASN A 123 -17.76 0.33 8.55
C ASN A 123 -16.61 0.81 7.65
N ASN A 124 -16.36 0.08 6.55
CA ASN A 124 -15.47 0.51 5.49
C ASN A 124 -16.09 0.24 4.11
N VAL A 125 -15.64 0.99 3.12
CA VAL A 125 -15.85 0.70 1.70
C VAL A 125 -14.50 0.74 0.99
N ILE A 126 -14.19 -0.26 0.19
CA ILE A 126 -13.04 -0.26 -0.71
C ILE A 126 -13.56 0.13 -2.09
N ILE A 127 -13.02 1.20 -2.67
CA ILE A 127 -13.35 1.65 -4.02
C ILE A 127 -12.13 1.43 -4.90
N THR A 128 -12.31 0.81 -6.05
CA THR A 128 -11.22 0.48 -6.98
C THR A 128 -11.43 1.18 -8.32
N TYR A 129 -10.35 1.79 -8.82
CA TYR A 129 -10.29 2.54 -10.07
C TYR A 129 -9.25 1.93 -11.00
N ASN A 130 -9.51 1.99 -12.31
CA ASN A 130 -8.50 1.66 -13.33
C ASN A 130 -7.51 2.82 -13.56
N LEU A 131 -6.58 2.62 -14.49
CA LEU A 131 -5.56 3.62 -14.85
C LEU A 131 -6.15 4.96 -15.28
N GLU A 132 -7.29 4.95 -15.97
CA GLU A 132 -7.99 6.14 -16.45
C GLU A 132 -8.83 6.82 -15.36
N GLY A 133 -8.86 6.25 -14.16
CA GLY A 133 -9.66 6.76 -13.05
C GLY A 133 -11.14 6.38 -13.14
N THR A 134 -11.52 5.43 -13.98
CA THR A 134 -12.87 4.89 -13.99
C THR A 134 -13.09 3.99 -12.77
N GLU A 135 -14.13 4.24 -12.01
CA GLU A 135 -14.53 3.37 -10.91
C GLU A 135 -14.98 2.02 -11.47
N LEU A 136 -14.33 0.93 -11.03
CA LEU A 136 -14.62 -0.41 -11.46
C LEU A 136 -15.67 -1.07 -10.58
N PHE A 137 -15.50 -1.01 -9.27
CA PHE A 137 -16.41 -1.62 -8.30
C PHE A 137 -16.16 -1.07 -6.89
N ARG A 138 -17.09 -1.40 -5.99
CA ARG A 138 -16.99 -1.16 -4.55
C ARG A 138 -17.15 -2.46 -3.78
N THR A 139 -16.39 -2.59 -2.70
CA THR A 139 -16.54 -3.68 -1.73
C THR A 139 -16.95 -3.09 -0.40
N PHE A 140 -18.06 -3.59 0.15
CA PHE A 140 -18.67 -3.06 1.36
C PHE A 140 -18.36 -3.96 2.56
N LEU A 141 -17.75 -3.41 3.60
CA LEU A 141 -17.47 -4.09 4.86
C LEU A 141 -18.39 -3.53 5.93
N SER A 142 -19.39 -4.31 6.35
CA SER A 142 -20.40 -3.83 7.29
C SER A 142 -19.97 -3.90 8.74
N GLN A 143 -19.16 -4.92 9.10
CA GLN A 143 -18.78 -5.22 10.49
C GLN A 143 -17.28 -5.34 10.70
N THR A 144 -16.51 -5.59 9.65
CA THR A 144 -15.07 -5.75 9.69
C THR A 144 -14.35 -4.45 9.36
N THR A 145 -13.08 -4.36 9.71
CA THR A 145 -12.22 -3.23 9.40
C THR A 145 -11.20 -3.65 8.35
N ALA A 146 -11.17 -2.97 7.21
CA ALA A 146 -10.16 -3.17 6.18
C ALA A 146 -8.82 -2.60 6.65
N ILE A 147 -7.74 -3.40 6.49
CA ILE A 147 -6.39 -3.04 6.94
C ILE A 147 -5.50 -2.71 5.75
N ASP A 148 -5.51 -3.54 4.72
CA ASP A 148 -4.64 -3.40 3.56
C ASP A 148 -5.31 -3.93 2.30
N VAL A 149 -4.91 -3.39 1.15
CA VAL A 149 -5.45 -3.76 -0.16
C VAL A 149 -4.31 -3.87 -1.17
N GLU A 150 -4.29 -4.96 -1.92
CA GLU A 150 -3.33 -5.18 -3.00
C GLU A 150 -4.05 -5.61 -4.28
N ILE A 151 -3.70 -5.01 -5.41
CA ILE A 151 -4.17 -5.43 -6.73
C ILE A 151 -3.05 -6.23 -7.40
N SER A 152 -3.37 -7.41 -7.93
CA SER A 152 -2.41 -8.25 -8.63
C SER A 152 -1.78 -7.54 -9.84
N ASN A 153 -0.55 -7.92 -10.20
CA ASN A 153 0.20 -7.25 -11.26
C ASN A 153 -0.43 -7.43 -12.66
N ASP A 154 -1.31 -8.40 -12.82
CA ASP A 154 -2.10 -8.62 -14.06
C ASP A 154 -3.49 -7.99 -14.04
N ASN A 155 -3.82 -7.24 -12.95
CA ASN A 155 -5.10 -6.56 -12.73
C ASN A 155 -6.32 -7.49 -12.69
N LYS A 156 -6.13 -8.77 -12.41
CA LYS A 156 -7.24 -9.75 -12.36
C LYS A 156 -7.86 -9.90 -10.97
N TYR A 157 -7.05 -9.69 -9.93
CA TYR A 157 -7.46 -9.92 -8.56
C TYR A 157 -7.16 -8.72 -7.67
N LEU A 158 -8.05 -8.52 -6.72
CA LEU A 158 -7.83 -7.64 -5.58
C LEU A 158 -7.83 -8.51 -4.32
N ALA A 159 -6.74 -8.45 -3.57
CA ALA A 159 -6.66 -9.02 -2.23
C ALA A 159 -6.87 -7.93 -1.19
N TYR A 160 -7.61 -8.21 -0.13
CA TYR A 160 -7.69 -7.32 1.02
C TYR A 160 -7.65 -8.09 2.33
N GLY A 161 -6.98 -7.50 3.31
CA GLY A 161 -6.96 -7.95 4.68
C GLY A 161 -8.00 -7.21 5.50
N GLU A 162 -8.77 -7.94 6.31
CA GLU A 162 -9.73 -7.37 7.23
C GLU A 162 -9.60 -7.97 8.63
N VAL A 163 -10.03 -7.22 9.62
CA VAL A 163 -10.09 -7.67 11.02
C VAL A 163 -11.53 -7.64 11.49
N ASP A 164 -11.98 -8.76 12.05
CA ASP A 164 -13.26 -8.92 12.73
C ASP A 164 -13.05 -8.91 14.25
N VAL A 165 -13.67 -7.95 14.92
CA VAL A 165 -13.64 -7.78 16.38
C VAL A 165 -14.99 -8.02 17.03
N THR A 166 -15.98 -8.51 16.28
CA THR A 166 -17.38 -8.70 16.75
C THR A 166 -17.53 -9.93 17.62
N GLY A 167 -16.63 -10.92 17.50
CA GLY A 167 -16.63 -12.15 18.28
C GLY A 167 -15.90 -12.03 19.62
N SER A 168 -15.75 -13.16 20.30
CA SER A 168 -14.96 -13.24 21.55
C SER A 168 -13.45 -13.16 21.33
N PHE A 169 -13.00 -13.38 20.11
CA PHE A 169 -11.61 -13.33 19.68
C PHE A 169 -11.48 -12.49 18.43
N ILE A 170 -10.34 -11.83 18.28
CA ILE A 170 -9.99 -11.11 17.07
C ILE A 170 -9.72 -12.15 15.96
N GLN A 171 -10.32 -11.94 14.80
CA GLN A 171 -10.14 -12.78 13.63
C GLN A 171 -9.73 -11.93 12.44
N SER A 172 -8.59 -12.24 11.83
CA SER A 172 -8.22 -11.68 10.54
C SER A 172 -8.65 -12.59 9.40
N ASN A 173 -9.02 -11.99 8.28
CA ASN A 173 -9.27 -12.71 7.03
C ASN A 173 -8.53 -12.02 5.89
N VAL A 174 -7.96 -12.82 5.01
CA VAL A 174 -7.52 -12.36 3.69
C VAL A 174 -8.54 -12.84 2.67
N LYS A 175 -9.10 -11.92 1.90
CA LYS A 175 -10.10 -12.22 0.88
C LYS A 175 -9.58 -11.83 -0.49
N ILE A 176 -9.85 -12.67 -1.49
CA ILE A 176 -9.44 -12.44 -2.87
C ILE A 176 -10.68 -12.29 -3.74
N ILE A 177 -10.77 -11.15 -4.40
CA ILE A 177 -11.86 -10.77 -5.31
C ILE A 177 -11.37 -10.90 -6.75
N SER A 178 -12.19 -11.52 -7.61
CA SER A 178 -12.02 -11.36 -9.05
C SER A 178 -12.51 -9.98 -9.49
N ILE A 179 -11.63 -9.17 -10.08
CA ILE A 179 -11.98 -7.83 -10.57
C ILE A 179 -13.01 -7.90 -11.70
N GLU A 180 -12.94 -8.90 -12.56
CA GLU A 180 -13.94 -9.12 -13.62
C GLU A 180 -15.32 -9.43 -13.02
N LYS A 181 -15.39 -10.39 -12.10
CA LYS A 181 -16.67 -10.75 -11.45
C LYS A 181 -17.23 -9.62 -10.60
N ALA A 182 -16.38 -8.85 -9.94
CA ALA A 182 -16.83 -7.69 -9.16
C ALA A 182 -17.63 -6.68 -9.99
N GLN A 183 -17.37 -6.61 -11.31
CA GLN A 183 -18.08 -5.73 -12.23
C GLN A 183 -19.30 -6.42 -12.89
N THR A 184 -19.29 -7.72 -13.08
CA THR A 184 -20.29 -8.47 -13.84
C THR A 184 -21.24 -9.26 -12.96
N ASP A 185 -20.76 -9.81 -11.86
CA ASP A 185 -21.50 -10.64 -10.89
C ASP A 185 -20.99 -10.39 -9.46
N PRO A 186 -21.25 -9.21 -8.88
CA PRO A 186 -20.67 -8.79 -7.61
C PRO A 186 -20.92 -9.74 -6.44
N SER A 187 -22.04 -10.43 -6.43
CA SER A 187 -22.41 -11.38 -5.37
C SER A 187 -21.52 -12.62 -5.32
N ASN A 188 -20.84 -12.94 -6.41
CA ASN A 188 -19.91 -14.08 -6.55
C ASN A 188 -18.46 -13.64 -6.79
N ALA A 189 -18.13 -12.38 -6.51
CA ALA A 189 -16.82 -11.81 -6.80
C ALA A 189 -15.72 -12.30 -5.84
N ILE A 190 -16.05 -12.58 -4.57
CA ILE A 190 -15.10 -13.16 -3.62
C ILE A 190 -14.87 -14.62 -3.99
N GLU A 191 -13.67 -14.92 -4.45
CA GLU A 191 -13.31 -16.28 -4.88
C GLU A 191 -12.74 -17.12 -3.73
N TYR A 192 -11.96 -16.48 -2.83
CA TYR A 192 -11.29 -17.16 -1.75
C TYR A 192 -11.30 -16.33 -0.48
N ILE A 193 -11.41 -17.03 0.66
CA ILE A 193 -11.32 -16.49 2.00
C ILE A 193 -10.31 -17.32 2.78
N TYR A 194 -9.30 -16.68 3.33
CA TYR A 194 -8.26 -17.28 4.14
C TYR A 194 -8.33 -16.70 5.56
N PRO A 195 -9.02 -17.37 6.49
CA PRO A 195 -9.04 -16.95 7.89
C PRO A 195 -7.67 -17.23 8.53
N SER A 196 -7.21 -16.29 9.36
CA SER A 196 -6.00 -16.48 10.19
C SER A 196 -6.27 -17.46 11.33
N GLU A 197 -5.21 -17.86 12.01
CA GLU A 197 -5.35 -18.45 13.35
C GLU A 197 -5.96 -17.40 14.32
N SER A 198 -6.52 -17.86 15.43
CA SER A 198 -7.15 -16.99 16.42
C SER A 198 -6.13 -15.98 16.98
N GLN A 199 -6.52 -14.70 17.01
CA GLN A 199 -5.76 -13.56 17.53
C GLN A 199 -4.57 -13.10 16.65
N GLU A 200 -4.30 -13.70 15.52
CA GLU A 200 -3.36 -13.14 14.54
C GLU A 200 -3.95 -11.90 13.87
N LEU A 201 -3.18 -10.82 13.80
CA LEU A 201 -3.56 -9.57 13.16
C LEU A 201 -2.87 -9.42 11.81
N ILE A 202 -3.66 -9.33 10.75
CA ILE A 202 -3.13 -8.95 9.43
C ILE A 202 -2.62 -7.51 9.46
N ILE A 203 -1.41 -7.29 8.96
CA ILE A 203 -0.74 -5.99 8.94
C ILE A 203 -0.61 -5.48 7.51
N GLU A 204 -0.13 -6.33 6.59
CA GLU A 204 0.22 -5.93 5.24
C GLU A 204 0.09 -7.11 4.27
N LEU A 205 -0.28 -6.78 3.05
CA LEU A 205 -0.34 -7.69 1.91
C LEU A 205 0.60 -7.18 0.81
N LYS A 206 1.23 -8.11 0.07
CA LYS A 206 2.02 -7.76 -1.11
C LYS A 206 1.99 -8.88 -2.13
N TYR A 207 1.60 -8.56 -3.37
CA TYR A 207 1.80 -9.50 -4.47
C TYR A 207 3.29 -9.57 -4.84
N GLN A 208 3.89 -10.74 -4.70
CA GLN A 208 5.25 -11.01 -5.17
C GLN A 208 5.25 -11.19 -6.69
N ASP A 209 4.25 -11.93 -7.19
CA ASP A 209 3.89 -12.04 -8.59
C ASP A 209 2.37 -12.18 -8.71
N ASN A 210 1.85 -12.45 -9.93
CA ASN A 210 0.40 -12.52 -10.16
C ASN A 210 -0.31 -13.60 -9.35
N ASN A 211 0.39 -14.63 -8.91
CA ASN A 211 -0.18 -15.83 -8.31
C ASN A 211 0.25 -16.05 -6.86
N LYS A 212 1.17 -15.22 -6.35
CA LYS A 212 1.73 -15.38 -5.02
C LYS A 212 1.56 -14.10 -4.20
N LEU A 213 0.76 -14.21 -3.16
CA LEU A 213 0.51 -13.14 -2.20
C LEU A 213 1.31 -13.39 -0.92
N ILE A 214 2.02 -12.39 -0.48
CA ILE A 214 2.68 -12.36 0.83
C ILE A 214 1.73 -11.71 1.82
N CYS A 215 1.48 -12.37 2.95
CA CYS A 215 0.66 -11.87 4.04
C CYS A 215 1.52 -11.73 5.29
N MET A 216 1.68 -10.50 5.77
CA MET A 216 2.35 -10.23 7.04
C MET A 216 1.32 -10.08 8.14
N TYR A 217 1.43 -10.95 9.14
CA TYR A 217 0.70 -10.86 10.41
C TYR A 217 1.60 -10.31 11.50
N ASP A 218 1.05 -9.95 12.62
CA ASP A 218 1.79 -9.43 13.77
C ASP A 218 2.79 -10.43 14.37
N ASP A 219 2.59 -11.72 14.15
CA ASP A 219 3.42 -12.81 14.69
C ASP A 219 4.01 -13.76 13.64
N SER A 220 3.65 -13.61 12.38
CA SER A 220 4.04 -14.54 11.31
C SER A 220 4.00 -13.91 9.92
N ILE A 221 4.69 -14.54 8.98
CA ILE A 221 4.59 -14.24 7.55
C ILE A 221 4.11 -15.50 6.82
N HIS A 222 3.09 -15.32 6.00
CA HIS A 222 2.49 -16.35 5.18
C HIS A 222 2.66 -16.05 3.70
N THR A 223 2.55 -17.09 2.89
CA THR A 223 2.33 -16.98 1.44
C THR A 223 1.04 -17.67 1.08
N ILE A 224 0.25 -17.02 0.21
CA ILE A 224 -0.89 -17.65 -0.46
C ILE A 224 -0.50 -17.87 -1.91
N GLU A 225 -0.40 -19.12 -2.30
CA GLU A 225 -0.04 -19.54 -3.66
C GLU A 225 -0.79 -20.83 -4.00
N ASN A 226 -1.28 -20.97 -5.24
CA ASN A 226 -2.05 -22.13 -5.67
C ASN A 226 -3.25 -22.47 -4.75
N LYS A 227 -3.91 -21.46 -4.19
CA LYS A 227 -5.03 -21.56 -3.24
C LYS A 227 -4.66 -22.12 -1.86
N GLU A 228 -3.39 -22.25 -1.56
CA GLU A 228 -2.88 -22.69 -0.27
C GLU A 228 -2.30 -21.50 0.51
N ASP A 229 -2.71 -21.36 1.77
CA ASP A 229 -2.11 -20.47 2.74
C ASP A 229 -1.06 -21.24 3.55
N LYS A 230 0.17 -20.75 3.53
CA LYS A 230 1.29 -21.41 4.19
C LYS A 230 2.10 -20.42 5.03
N LYS A 231 2.22 -20.70 6.32
CA LYS A 231 3.15 -19.98 7.20
C LYS A 231 4.60 -20.31 6.79
N ILE A 232 5.36 -19.28 6.42
CA ILE A 232 6.76 -19.42 5.99
C ILE A 232 7.75 -18.92 7.04
N LEU A 233 7.32 -18.07 7.96
CA LEU A 233 8.16 -17.52 9.01
C LEU A 233 7.33 -17.23 10.27
N ASP A 234 7.82 -17.68 11.41
CA ASP A 234 7.32 -17.30 12.73
C ASP A 234 8.18 -16.15 13.26
N ILE A 235 7.54 -15.03 13.61
CA ILE A 235 8.16 -13.83 14.16
C ILE A 235 7.61 -13.47 15.55
N SER A 236 6.85 -14.36 16.17
CA SER A 236 6.23 -14.16 17.49
C SER A 236 7.22 -13.84 18.60
N SER A 237 8.49 -14.29 18.46
CA SER A 237 9.58 -13.99 19.40
C SER A 237 10.35 -12.69 19.07
N THR A 238 9.93 -11.94 18.07
CA THR A 238 10.58 -10.68 17.65
C THR A 238 9.84 -9.48 18.22
N LYS A 239 10.56 -8.38 18.43
CA LYS A 239 9.99 -7.16 18.99
C LYS A 239 9.42 -6.23 17.91
N ASN A 240 10.14 -6.07 16.81
CA ASN A 240 9.75 -5.27 15.66
C ASN A 240 10.12 -6.03 14.39
N THR A 241 9.21 -6.07 13.43
CA THR A 241 9.44 -6.69 12.14
C THR A 241 8.95 -5.78 11.03
N PHE A 242 9.79 -5.60 10.03
CA PHE A 242 9.42 -4.99 8.76
C PHE A 242 9.65 -6.00 7.66
N ALA A 243 8.68 -6.16 6.78
CA ALA A 243 8.81 -7.01 5.60
C ALA A 243 8.33 -6.26 4.38
N ASP A 244 8.98 -6.49 3.25
CA ASP A 244 8.61 -5.94 1.97
C ASP A 244 9.09 -6.86 0.84
N VAL A 245 8.59 -6.64 -0.36
CA VAL A 245 9.05 -7.31 -1.58
C VAL A 245 9.97 -6.36 -2.33
N ASN A 246 11.22 -6.76 -2.52
CA ASN A 246 12.19 -5.93 -3.20
C ASN A 246 11.98 -5.92 -4.74
N LEU A 247 12.76 -5.10 -5.45
CA LEU A 247 12.69 -4.96 -6.92
C LEU A 247 12.93 -6.27 -7.71
N LYS A 248 13.45 -7.32 -7.07
CA LYS A 248 13.66 -8.65 -7.66
C LYS A 248 12.58 -9.64 -7.20
N ASP A 249 11.50 -9.15 -6.63
CA ASP A 249 10.40 -9.93 -6.08
C ASP A 249 10.83 -10.92 -4.96
N ASN A 250 11.92 -10.62 -4.27
CA ASN A 250 12.32 -11.37 -3.07
C ASN A 250 11.72 -10.73 -1.82
N ILE A 251 11.29 -11.58 -0.88
CA ILE A 251 10.85 -11.12 0.43
C ILE A 251 12.09 -10.65 1.21
N VAL A 252 12.04 -9.41 1.68
CA VAL A 252 13.03 -8.84 2.58
C VAL A 252 12.38 -8.66 3.94
N CYS A 253 12.92 -9.29 4.96
CA CYS A 253 12.42 -9.20 6.32
C CYS A 253 13.54 -8.73 7.25
N VAL A 254 13.26 -7.70 8.03
CA VAL A 254 14.15 -7.19 9.08
C VAL A 254 13.43 -7.34 10.42
N THR A 255 14.03 -8.10 11.32
CA THR A 255 13.48 -8.35 12.65
C THR A 255 14.44 -7.93 13.75
N GLU A 256 13.92 -7.41 14.85
CA GLU A 256 14.66 -7.17 16.08
C GLU A 256 14.34 -8.28 17.08
N LYS A 257 15.34 -9.06 17.47
CA LYS A 257 15.15 -10.07 18.51
C LYS A 257 14.98 -9.41 19.86
N SER A 258 13.97 -9.83 20.60
CA SER A 258 13.85 -9.51 22.02
C SER A 258 14.99 -10.19 22.76
N THR A 259 16.00 -9.44 23.21
CA THR A 259 16.94 -9.93 24.22
C THR A 259 16.25 -9.85 25.56
N GLY A 260 15.66 -10.96 26.00
CA GLY A 260 15.20 -11.09 27.39
C GLY A 260 16.40 -10.90 28.31
N LEU A 261 16.33 -9.91 29.17
CA LEU A 261 17.13 -9.87 30.39
C LEU A 261 16.54 -10.95 31.34
N PHE A 262 17.26 -12.01 31.51
CA PHE A 262 17.00 -12.98 32.57
C PHE A 262 17.47 -12.38 33.90
#